data_ce534d557e9cf076d2423016edf6adf8
#
_entry.id   ce534d557e9cf076d2423016edf6adf8
#
_cell.length_a   1.000
_cell.length_b   1.000
_cell.length_c   1.000
_cell.angle_alpha   90.00
_cell.angle_beta   90.00
_cell.angle_gamma   90.00
#
_symmetry.space_group_name_H-M   'P 1'
#
loop_
_entity.id
_entity.type
_entity.pdbx_description
1 polymer ?
#
loop_
_entity_poly.entity_id
_entity_poly.type
_entity_poly.pdbx_seq_one_letter_code
_entity_poly.pdbx_strand_id
1 'polypeptide(L)'
;SEEIAQGSIKARQSMQRHTQLIASSLLIEDALLDRFELSRDPLLETSSLMTAALIEMPQTAELFGQLRDFGALYLVQGRILPEQQGALMGLTAQALASFERMSRAFAKAAAADPAIAAMLEEPLAALREQIRQILALTDQHLVSVTEMDFSSGGETINFTQRVLIRNVP
;
A
#
# COMPACT_ATOMS: atom_id res chain seq x y z
N SER A 1 -13.42 13.33 -9.13
CA SER A 1 -14.05 14.63 -8.92
C SER A 1 -14.06 15.42 -10.23
N GLU A 2 -15.01 16.34 -10.39
CA GLU A 2 -15.19 17.14 -11.61
C GLU A 2 -13.94 17.95 -11.99
N GLU A 3 -13.20 18.48 -11.00
CA GLU A 3 -11.96 19.22 -11.21
C GLU A 3 -10.85 18.41 -11.88
N ILE A 4 -10.76 17.09 -11.61
CA ILE A 4 -9.81 16.19 -12.26
C ILE A 4 -10.25 15.95 -13.71
N ALA A 5 -11.54 15.71 -13.94
CA ALA A 5 -12.09 15.51 -15.27
C ALA A 5 -11.92 16.74 -16.18
N GLN A 6 -11.91 17.93 -15.60
CA GLN A 6 -11.69 19.20 -16.32
C GLN A 6 -10.20 19.55 -16.48
N GLY A 7 -9.27 18.74 -15.96
CA GLY A 7 -7.82 19.02 -16.01
C GLY A 7 -7.37 20.26 -15.22
N SER A 8 -8.22 20.77 -14.32
CA SER A 8 -7.98 22.01 -13.56
C SER A 8 -7.07 21.81 -12.35
N ILE A 9 -6.81 20.55 -11.95
CA ILE A 9 -6.00 20.21 -10.79
C ILE A 9 -4.67 19.56 -11.20
N LYS A 10 -3.56 20.01 -10.61
CA LYS A 10 -2.24 19.41 -10.84
C LYS A 10 -2.15 18.03 -10.20
N ALA A 11 -1.43 17.08 -10.83
CA ALA A 11 -1.29 15.70 -10.37
C ALA A 11 -0.92 15.59 -8.88
N ARG A 12 0.07 16.35 -8.40
CA ARG A 12 0.46 16.37 -6.97
C ARG A 12 -0.67 16.81 -6.04
N GLN A 13 -1.44 17.80 -6.43
CA GLN A 13 -2.57 18.28 -5.64
C GLN A 13 -3.71 17.26 -5.63
N SER A 14 -3.93 16.57 -6.74
CA SER A 14 -4.88 15.45 -6.83
C SER A 14 -4.48 14.33 -5.86
N MET A 15 -3.22 13.89 -5.87
CA MET A 15 -2.71 12.89 -4.93
C MET A 15 -2.93 13.31 -3.47
N GLN A 16 -2.56 14.53 -3.10
CA GLN A 16 -2.76 15.03 -1.74
C GLN A 16 -4.22 14.99 -1.29
N ARG A 17 -5.14 15.40 -2.16
CA ARG A 17 -6.59 15.35 -1.87
C ARG A 17 -7.10 13.91 -1.71
N HIS A 18 -6.62 12.99 -2.54
CA HIS A 18 -6.96 11.56 -2.43
C HIS A 18 -6.45 10.97 -1.11
N THR A 19 -5.19 11.19 -0.76
CA THR A 19 -4.62 10.73 0.52
C THR A 19 -5.38 11.31 1.72
N GLN A 20 -5.75 12.59 1.69
CA GLN A 20 -6.56 13.19 2.75
C GLN A 20 -7.96 12.57 2.85
N LEU A 21 -8.60 12.28 1.72
CA LEU A 21 -9.90 11.62 1.70
C LEU A 21 -9.83 10.22 2.29
N ILE A 22 -8.83 9.44 1.89
CA ILE A 22 -8.61 8.08 2.42
C ILE A 22 -8.32 8.15 3.92
N ALA A 23 -7.43 9.05 4.36
CA ALA A 23 -7.16 9.23 5.79
C ALA A 23 -8.43 9.56 6.59
N SER A 24 -9.31 10.41 6.06
CA SER A 24 -10.59 10.73 6.69
C SER A 24 -11.52 9.50 6.73
N SER A 25 -11.53 8.69 5.68
CA SER A 25 -12.33 7.45 5.63
C SER A 25 -11.84 6.42 6.65
N LEU A 26 -10.52 6.25 6.80
CA LEU A 26 -9.93 5.38 7.81
C LEU A 26 -10.24 5.82 9.24
N LEU A 27 -10.28 7.14 9.51
CA LEU A 27 -10.71 7.66 10.81
C LEU A 27 -12.20 7.38 11.09
N ILE A 28 -13.07 7.44 10.08
CA ILE A 28 -14.48 7.07 10.23
C ILE A 28 -14.61 5.57 10.50
N GLU A 29 -13.85 4.73 9.79
CA GLU A 29 -13.80 3.29 10.01
C GLU A 29 -13.39 2.96 11.45
N ASP A 30 -12.31 3.56 11.94
CA ASP A 30 -11.81 3.41 13.30
C ASP A 30 -12.89 3.79 14.35
N ALA A 31 -13.55 4.94 14.15
CA ALA A 31 -14.64 5.40 15.01
C ALA A 31 -15.86 4.42 15.01
N LEU A 32 -16.15 3.80 13.87
CA LEU A 32 -17.19 2.78 13.76
C LEU A 32 -16.80 1.49 14.50
N LEU A 33 -15.56 1.03 14.35
CA LEU A 33 -15.05 -0.14 15.06
C LEU A 33 -15.11 0.05 16.57
N ASP A 34 -14.73 1.24 17.06
CA ASP A 34 -14.83 1.60 18.48
C ASP A 34 -16.30 1.68 18.95
N ARG A 35 -17.16 2.33 18.15
CA ARG A 35 -18.58 2.52 18.50
C ARG A 35 -19.33 1.21 18.62
N PHE A 36 -19.00 0.23 17.80
CA PHE A 36 -19.62 -1.09 17.79
C PHE A 36 -18.84 -2.13 18.58
N GLU A 37 -17.75 -1.74 19.24
CA GLU A 37 -16.85 -2.61 20.02
C GLU A 37 -16.34 -3.85 19.25
N LEU A 38 -16.24 -3.75 17.92
CA LEU A 38 -15.91 -4.88 17.05
C LEU A 38 -14.51 -5.44 17.30
N SER A 39 -13.56 -4.59 17.74
CA SER A 39 -12.21 -5.02 18.11
C SER A 39 -12.13 -5.68 19.50
N ARG A 40 -13.23 -5.72 20.26
CA ARG A 40 -13.32 -6.29 21.61
C ARG A 40 -14.02 -7.63 21.66
N ASP A 41 -14.16 -8.31 20.53
CA ASP A 41 -14.73 -9.67 20.52
C ASP A 41 -13.89 -10.57 21.46
N PRO A 42 -14.54 -11.34 22.36
CA PRO A 42 -13.83 -12.21 23.30
C PRO A 42 -13.14 -13.39 22.62
N LEU A 43 -13.50 -13.72 21.40
CA LEU A 43 -12.86 -14.78 20.61
C LEU A 43 -11.62 -14.24 19.92
N LEU A 44 -10.48 -14.84 20.20
CA LEU A 44 -9.18 -14.42 19.69
C LEU A 44 -9.12 -14.43 18.17
N GLU A 45 -9.68 -15.45 17.54
CA GLU A 45 -9.74 -15.60 16.10
C GLU A 45 -10.52 -14.46 15.46
N THR A 46 -11.71 -14.14 15.98
CA THR A 46 -12.57 -13.08 15.46
C THR A 46 -11.95 -11.71 15.64
N SER A 47 -11.50 -11.39 16.86
CA SER A 47 -10.88 -10.07 17.15
C SER A 47 -9.60 -9.86 16.35
N SER A 48 -8.78 -10.91 16.18
CA SER A 48 -7.55 -10.84 15.37
C SER A 48 -7.85 -10.69 13.88
N LEU A 49 -8.87 -11.40 13.37
CA LEU A 49 -9.30 -11.29 11.98
C LEU A 49 -9.86 -9.89 11.67
N MET A 50 -10.70 -9.34 12.57
CA MET A 50 -11.21 -7.97 12.44
C MET A 50 -10.08 -6.94 12.45
N THR A 51 -9.13 -7.06 13.38
CA THR A 51 -7.96 -6.18 13.42
C THR A 51 -7.17 -6.26 12.12
N ALA A 52 -6.92 -7.47 11.60
CA ALA A 52 -6.18 -7.65 10.37
C ALA A 52 -6.90 -7.06 9.16
N ALA A 53 -8.20 -7.35 9.01
CA ALA A 53 -8.98 -7.03 7.81
C ALA A 53 -9.51 -5.59 7.79
N LEU A 54 -9.92 -5.06 8.94
CA LEU A 54 -10.59 -3.76 9.03
C LEU A 54 -9.65 -2.63 9.49
N ILE A 55 -8.52 -2.93 10.11
CA ILE A 55 -7.57 -1.89 10.57
C ILE A 55 -6.27 -1.95 9.76
N GLU A 56 -5.56 -3.08 9.83
CA GLU A 56 -4.20 -3.14 9.27
C GLU A 56 -4.20 -3.25 7.74
N MET A 57 -5.14 -3.97 7.13
CA MET A 57 -5.17 -4.15 5.68
C MET A 57 -5.47 -2.85 4.92
N PRO A 58 -6.46 -2.01 5.29
CA PRO A 58 -6.69 -0.74 4.62
C PRO A 58 -5.51 0.23 4.76
N GLN A 59 -4.88 0.30 5.93
CA GLN A 59 -3.69 1.11 6.15
C GLN A 59 -2.50 0.63 5.30
N THR A 60 -2.32 -0.67 5.20
CA THR A 60 -1.28 -1.28 4.36
C THR A 60 -1.53 -0.97 2.88
N ALA A 61 -2.77 -1.12 2.41
CA ALA A 61 -3.16 -0.81 1.03
C ALA A 61 -2.90 0.67 0.69
N GLU A 62 -3.22 1.60 1.60
CA GLU A 62 -2.96 3.03 1.40
C GLU A 62 -1.47 3.32 1.27
N LEU A 63 -0.62 2.76 2.13
CA LEU A 63 0.82 2.98 2.08
C LEU A 63 1.45 2.45 0.78
N PHE A 64 1.02 1.28 0.30
CA PHE A 64 1.46 0.76 -1.00
C PHE A 64 0.88 1.56 -2.17
N GLY A 65 -0.34 2.10 -2.03
CA GLY A 65 -0.92 3.05 -2.98
C GLY A 65 -0.08 4.31 -3.12
N GLN A 66 0.31 4.92 -1.99
CA GLN A 66 1.20 6.09 -1.98
C GLN A 66 2.57 5.77 -2.58
N LEU A 67 3.15 4.62 -2.25
CA LEU A 67 4.44 4.18 -2.81
C LEU A 67 4.37 4.07 -4.34
N ARG A 68 3.31 3.47 -4.88
CA ARG A 68 3.04 3.41 -6.32
C ARG A 68 2.93 4.80 -6.95
N ASP A 69 2.15 5.69 -6.33
CA ASP A 69 1.82 7.00 -6.90
C ASP A 69 3.04 7.92 -6.89
N PHE A 70 3.82 7.94 -5.81
CA PHE A 70 5.10 8.67 -5.77
C PHE A 70 6.12 8.07 -6.72
N GLY A 71 6.24 6.75 -6.78
CA GLY A 71 7.12 6.07 -7.72
C GLY A 71 6.80 6.44 -9.17
N ALA A 72 5.53 6.37 -9.56
CA ALA A 72 5.07 6.76 -10.89
C ALA A 72 5.34 8.24 -11.19
N LEU A 73 5.12 9.13 -10.22
CA LEU A 73 5.39 10.56 -10.37
C LEU A 73 6.87 10.83 -10.65
N TYR A 74 7.77 10.21 -9.90
CA TYR A 74 9.21 10.41 -10.07
C TYR A 74 9.73 9.84 -11.40
N LEU A 75 9.20 8.70 -11.84
CA LEU A 75 9.50 8.13 -13.15
C LEU A 75 9.07 9.06 -14.28
N VAL A 76 7.86 9.65 -14.21
CA VAL A 76 7.39 10.63 -15.20
C VAL A 76 8.24 11.91 -15.20
N GLN A 77 8.76 12.34 -14.04
CA GLN A 77 9.64 13.49 -13.93
C GLN A 77 11.04 13.25 -14.53
N GLY A 78 11.41 12.01 -14.76
CA GLY A 78 12.71 11.63 -15.31
C GLY A 78 13.89 11.89 -14.38
N ARG A 79 13.64 12.23 -13.12
CA ARG A 79 14.67 12.45 -12.08
C ARG A 79 14.07 12.28 -10.69
N ILE A 80 14.90 11.90 -9.74
CA ILE A 80 14.58 11.88 -8.32
C ILE A 80 15.63 12.67 -7.54
N LEU A 81 15.19 13.55 -6.65
CA LEU A 81 16.07 14.32 -5.78
C LEU A 81 16.42 13.50 -4.51
N PRO A 82 17.56 13.76 -3.84
CA PRO A 82 17.93 13.03 -2.62
C PRO A 82 16.85 13.07 -1.53
N GLU A 83 16.16 14.20 -1.36
CA GLU A 83 15.07 14.31 -0.40
C GLU A 83 13.87 13.43 -0.80
N GLN A 84 13.60 13.28 -2.09
CA GLN A 84 12.54 12.43 -2.62
C GLN A 84 12.89 10.95 -2.45
N GLN A 85 14.16 10.56 -2.66
CA GLN A 85 14.65 9.21 -2.35
C GLN A 85 14.48 8.91 -0.87
N GLY A 86 14.91 9.81 0.01
CA GLY A 86 14.74 9.66 1.45
C GLY A 86 13.28 9.50 1.87
N ALA A 87 12.38 10.30 1.29
CA ALA A 87 10.94 10.18 1.53
C ALA A 87 10.37 8.83 1.04
N LEU A 88 10.82 8.36 -0.13
CA LEU A 88 10.41 7.08 -0.69
C LEU A 88 10.90 5.89 0.16
N MET A 89 12.16 5.95 0.64
CA MET A 89 12.69 4.96 1.57
C MET A 89 11.89 4.93 2.89
N GLY A 90 11.57 6.10 3.45
CA GLY A 90 10.74 6.21 4.64
C GLY A 90 9.34 5.62 4.44
N LEU A 91 8.71 5.90 3.31
CA LEU A 91 7.40 5.34 2.95
C LEU A 91 7.47 3.81 2.75
N THR A 92 8.53 3.32 2.11
CA THR A 92 8.77 1.88 1.93
C THR A 92 8.88 1.16 3.28
N ALA A 93 9.64 1.73 4.21
CA ALA A 93 9.77 1.18 5.56
C ALA A 93 8.44 1.17 6.33
N GLN A 94 7.64 2.23 6.21
CA GLN A 94 6.30 2.30 6.80
C GLN A 94 5.35 1.27 6.21
N ALA A 95 5.33 1.11 4.87
CA ALA A 95 4.50 0.13 4.18
C ALA A 95 4.86 -1.30 4.60
N LEU A 96 6.16 -1.61 4.71
CA LEU A 96 6.63 -2.91 5.16
C LEU A 96 6.23 -3.18 6.62
N ALA A 97 6.43 -2.21 7.52
CA ALA A 97 6.04 -2.35 8.92
C ALA A 97 4.52 -2.56 9.09
N SER A 98 3.71 -1.86 8.30
CA SER A 98 2.25 -2.05 8.28
C SER A 98 1.88 -3.45 7.79
N PHE A 99 2.47 -3.90 6.69
CA PHE A 99 2.28 -5.27 6.18
C PHE A 99 2.66 -6.35 7.20
N GLU A 100 3.73 -6.15 7.96
CA GLU A 100 4.11 -7.08 9.03
C GLU A 100 3.10 -7.10 10.18
N ARG A 101 2.52 -5.95 10.57
CA ARG A 101 1.44 -5.91 11.57
C ARG A 101 0.21 -6.67 11.08
N MET A 102 -0.23 -6.40 9.85
CA MET A 102 -1.32 -7.12 9.20
C MET A 102 -1.06 -8.63 9.18
N SER A 103 0.13 -9.05 8.74
CA SER A 103 0.51 -10.47 8.67
C SER A 103 0.49 -11.15 10.05
N ARG A 104 0.95 -10.45 11.10
CA ARG A 104 0.90 -10.97 12.47
C ARG A 104 -0.54 -11.11 12.98
N ALA A 105 -1.43 -10.17 12.66
CA ALA A 105 -2.83 -10.25 13.06
C ALA A 105 -3.54 -11.43 12.37
N PHE A 106 -3.34 -11.63 11.07
CA PHE A 106 -3.83 -12.80 10.36
C PHE A 106 -3.25 -14.12 10.92
N ALA A 107 -1.95 -14.14 11.23
CA ALA A 107 -1.33 -15.33 11.82
C ALA A 107 -1.92 -15.69 13.18
N LYS A 108 -2.30 -14.71 14.01
CA LYS A 108 -2.99 -14.97 15.28
C LYS A 108 -4.37 -15.58 15.06
N ALA A 109 -5.16 -15.08 14.11
CA ALA A 109 -6.45 -15.64 13.76
C ALA A 109 -6.30 -17.10 13.24
N ALA A 110 -5.36 -17.33 12.32
CA ALA A 110 -5.07 -18.64 11.78
C ALA A 110 -4.57 -19.66 12.82
N ALA A 111 -3.82 -19.20 13.83
CA ALA A 111 -3.36 -20.07 14.92
C ALA A 111 -4.50 -20.50 15.86
N ALA A 112 -5.56 -19.68 15.95
CA ALA A 112 -6.72 -19.96 16.80
C ALA A 112 -7.78 -20.85 16.11
N ASP A 113 -7.89 -20.77 14.77
CA ASP A 113 -8.86 -21.55 14.00
C ASP A 113 -8.22 -22.15 12.72
N PRO A 114 -8.16 -23.49 12.61
CA PRO A 114 -7.63 -24.19 11.41
C PRO A 114 -8.42 -23.89 10.12
N ALA A 115 -9.71 -23.57 10.19
CA ALA A 115 -10.49 -23.21 9.01
C ALA A 115 -10.05 -21.85 8.46
N ILE A 116 -9.78 -20.88 9.35
CA ILE A 116 -9.19 -19.59 8.97
C ILE A 116 -7.80 -19.79 8.39
N ALA A 117 -6.98 -20.65 8.99
CA ALA A 117 -5.65 -20.97 8.49
C ALA A 117 -5.68 -21.45 7.03
N ALA A 118 -6.56 -22.41 6.73
CA ALA A 118 -6.71 -22.97 5.38
C ALA A 118 -7.20 -21.92 4.37
N MET A 119 -8.10 -21.01 4.78
CA MET A 119 -8.58 -19.94 3.90
C MET A 119 -7.54 -18.87 3.60
N LEU A 120 -6.63 -18.58 4.54
CA LEU A 120 -5.66 -17.50 4.42
C LEU A 120 -4.31 -17.92 3.82
N GLU A 121 -4.00 -19.21 3.78
CA GLU A 121 -2.68 -19.72 3.37
C GLU A 121 -2.27 -19.24 1.98
N GLU A 122 -3.06 -19.55 0.96
CA GLU A 122 -2.78 -19.18 -0.43
C GLU A 122 -2.85 -17.66 -0.67
N PRO A 123 -3.90 -16.92 -0.26
CA PRO A 123 -3.97 -15.47 -0.47
C PRO A 123 -2.82 -14.71 0.20
N LEU A 124 -2.43 -15.08 1.42
CA LEU A 124 -1.32 -14.41 2.11
C LEU A 124 0.04 -14.74 1.49
N ALA A 125 0.23 -15.96 1.00
CA ALA A 125 1.45 -16.34 0.28
C ALA A 125 1.57 -15.55 -1.02
N ALA A 126 0.50 -15.44 -1.80
CA ALA A 126 0.46 -14.65 -3.03
C ALA A 126 0.72 -13.17 -2.76
N LEU A 127 0.10 -12.60 -1.72
CA LEU A 127 0.29 -11.20 -1.35
C LEU A 127 1.74 -10.91 -0.92
N ARG A 128 2.36 -11.79 -0.13
CA ARG A 128 3.78 -11.66 0.26
C ARG A 128 4.70 -11.62 -0.95
N GLU A 129 4.46 -12.49 -1.92
CA GLU A 129 5.27 -12.52 -3.15
C GLU A 129 5.09 -11.24 -3.98
N GLN A 130 3.86 -10.74 -4.12
CA GLN A 130 3.60 -9.48 -4.81
C GLN A 130 4.28 -8.29 -4.13
N ILE A 131 4.20 -8.21 -2.81
CA ILE A 131 4.86 -7.14 -2.03
C ILE A 131 6.38 -7.23 -2.20
N ARG A 132 6.96 -8.41 -2.11
CA ARG A 132 8.39 -8.61 -2.34
C ARG A 132 8.82 -8.11 -3.72
N GLN A 133 8.03 -8.36 -4.75
CA GLN A 133 8.30 -7.88 -6.12
C GLN A 133 8.19 -6.35 -6.22
N ILE A 134 7.17 -5.74 -5.61
CA ILE A 134 7.00 -4.29 -5.58
C ILE A 134 8.20 -3.62 -4.90
N LEU A 135 8.62 -4.13 -3.74
CA LEU A 135 9.75 -3.60 -2.99
C LEU A 135 11.07 -3.74 -3.77
N ALA A 136 11.30 -4.88 -4.41
CA ALA A 136 12.48 -5.10 -5.25
C ALA A 136 12.52 -4.13 -6.44
N LEU A 137 11.39 -3.91 -7.12
CA LEU A 137 11.29 -2.95 -8.22
C LEU A 137 11.50 -1.51 -7.75
N THR A 138 10.95 -1.14 -6.59
CA THR A 138 11.13 0.18 -6.01
C THR A 138 12.60 0.43 -5.66
N ASP A 139 13.27 -0.51 -5.03
CA ASP A 139 14.67 -0.42 -4.71
C ASP A 139 15.51 -0.29 -5.98
N GLN A 140 15.33 -1.20 -6.92
CA GLN A 140 16.12 -1.26 -8.15
C GLN A 140 16.00 -0.01 -9.02
N HIS A 141 14.80 0.56 -9.14
CA HIS A 141 14.51 1.61 -10.10
C HIS A 141 14.38 3.02 -9.51
N LEU A 142 14.25 3.17 -8.21
CA LEU A 142 14.00 4.45 -7.57
C LEU A 142 14.92 4.77 -6.40
N VAL A 143 15.36 3.77 -5.62
CA VAL A 143 16.14 3.99 -4.40
C VAL A 143 17.63 3.80 -4.65
N SER A 144 18.04 2.72 -5.29
CA SER A 144 19.46 2.36 -5.48
C SER A 144 20.12 3.07 -6.67
N VAL A 145 19.41 3.92 -7.40
CA VAL A 145 19.91 4.60 -8.59
C VAL A 145 20.57 5.92 -8.19
N THR A 146 21.89 6.02 -8.41
CA THR A 146 22.70 7.23 -8.10
C THR A 146 22.56 8.32 -9.16
N GLU A 147 22.35 7.94 -10.42
CA GLU A 147 22.01 8.83 -11.54
C GLU A 147 20.95 8.13 -12.39
N MET A 148 19.75 8.70 -12.42
CA MET A 148 18.70 8.16 -13.28
C MET A 148 18.80 8.76 -14.67
N ASP A 149 19.29 7.99 -15.62
CA ASP A 149 19.10 8.28 -17.05
C ASP A 149 17.81 7.60 -17.52
N PHE A 150 16.73 8.38 -17.59
CA PHE A 150 15.43 7.93 -18.11
C PHE A 150 15.33 8.02 -19.64
N SER A 151 16.45 8.12 -20.34
CA SER A 151 16.49 8.24 -21.80
C SER A 151 15.91 7.02 -22.53
N SER A 152 15.70 5.89 -21.84
CA SER A 152 15.01 4.72 -22.38
C SER A 152 13.52 4.73 -22.03
N GLY A 153 12.72 5.51 -22.75
CA GLY A 153 11.26 5.62 -22.55
C GLY A 153 10.45 4.31 -22.61
N GLY A 154 11.10 3.18 -22.94
CA GLY A 154 10.48 1.85 -22.93
C GLY A 154 10.37 1.21 -21.54
N GLU A 155 11.29 1.49 -20.62
CA GLU A 155 11.28 0.91 -19.27
C GLU A 155 10.28 1.58 -18.34
N THR A 156 10.04 2.87 -18.51
CA THR A 156 9.05 3.64 -17.73
C THR A 156 7.63 3.09 -17.92
N ILE A 157 7.27 2.74 -19.16
CA ILE A 157 5.98 2.13 -19.48
C ILE A 157 5.85 0.74 -18.82
N ASN A 158 6.94 -0.03 -18.79
CA ASN A 158 6.95 -1.36 -18.16
C ASN A 158 6.78 -1.32 -16.64
N PHE A 159 7.33 -0.34 -15.92
CA PHE A 159 7.13 -0.21 -14.49
C PHE A 159 5.67 0.15 -14.17
N THR A 160 5.13 1.18 -14.82
CA THR A 160 3.74 1.61 -14.65
C THR A 160 2.76 0.49 -15.03
N GLN A 161 3.00 -0.24 -16.12
CA GLN A 161 2.20 -1.39 -16.51
C GLN A 161 2.31 -2.56 -15.53
N ARG A 162 3.52 -2.91 -15.06
CA ARG A 162 3.70 -4.04 -14.13
C ARG A 162 3.09 -3.79 -12.75
N VAL A 163 3.14 -2.55 -12.26
CA VAL A 163 2.55 -2.18 -10.96
C VAL A 163 1.04 -1.94 -11.06
N LEU A 164 0.54 -1.37 -12.18
CA LEU A 164 -0.88 -1.02 -12.35
C LEU A 164 -1.72 -2.17 -12.92
N ILE A 165 -1.19 -2.97 -13.86
CA ILE A 165 -1.99 -3.96 -14.60
C ILE A 165 -2.10 -5.30 -13.86
N ARG A 166 -1.13 -5.67 -13.03
CA ARG A 166 -1.19 -6.94 -12.26
C ARG A 166 -2.05 -6.89 -10.99
N ASN A 167 -2.49 -5.70 -10.57
CA ASN A 167 -3.28 -5.51 -9.34
C ASN A 167 -4.73 -5.07 -9.59
N VAL A 168 -5.27 -5.25 -10.80
CA VAL A 168 -6.70 -5.11 -11.07
C VAL A 168 -7.25 -6.51 -11.28
N PRO A 169 -8.20 -6.97 -10.41
CA PRO A 169 -8.89 -8.25 -10.59
C PRO A 169 -9.73 -8.26 -11.86
#